data_e206116caa1374689fb02b62672152a0
#
_entry.id   e206116caa1374689fb02b62672152a0
#
_cell.length_a   1.000
_cell.length_b   1.000
_cell.length_c   1.000
_cell.angle_alpha   90.00
_cell.angle_beta   90.00
_cell.angle_gamma   90.00
#
_symmetry.space_group_name_H-M   'P 1'
#
loop_
_entity.id
_entity.type
_entity.pdbx_description
1 polymer ?
#
loop_
_entity_poly.entity_id
_entity_poly.type
_entity_poly.pdbx_seq_one_letter_code
_entity_poly.pdbx_strand_id
1 'polypeptide(L)'
;MSETLPHYDDTYVINTNRLTKVFGKLVAVNDLHLQVTRGDVFGFLGPNGSGKTTTIRMLLGLIRPTAGRAILFGMDNTYQLSAILQRIGAIVETPVFYPYLSGLDNLRVIAASSGMMSGSSNNRRLAEVLEIVELQAYEKLAYSKYSLGMKQRLGIAAALLTDPELVLLDEPTNGLDPAGMIEIRRLIQRLSALGKTIFLSSHILYEVQQVCNRVAILQKGNLVKQGNVHDLLQESEQIELGMSQVEELETAQHILRQAQERGATWLGQMRTATNKRGLPILVIDAPSQRSAEINALLAHNNLFVAEIHPREGSLEDLYLKAIASQQSVSHIGMEALAESLDLSDIDTKISSSGSGKGSSK
;
A
#
# COMPACT_ATOMS: atom_id res chain seq x y z
N MET A 1 -1.65 42.91 -6.16
CA MET A 1 -2.02 42.34 -4.85
C MET A 1 -1.31 40.98 -4.77
N SER A 2 -0.29 40.86 -3.94
CA SER A 2 0.43 39.59 -3.73
C SER A 2 -0.46 38.77 -2.79
N GLU A 3 -1.21 37.80 -3.36
CA GLU A 3 -1.88 36.79 -2.55
C GLU A 3 -0.77 36.02 -1.81
N THR A 4 -0.71 36.18 -0.51
CA THR A 4 0.10 35.37 0.36
C THR A 4 -0.41 33.95 0.24
N LEU A 5 0.42 33.05 -0.38
CA LEU A 5 0.10 31.63 -0.48
C LEU A 5 -0.12 31.08 0.93
N PRO A 6 -1.16 30.25 1.16
CA PRO A 6 -1.41 29.68 2.47
C PRO A 6 -0.21 28.85 2.92
N HIS A 7 0.25 29.11 4.13
CA HIS A 7 1.33 28.35 4.76
C HIS A 7 0.72 27.06 5.32
N TYR A 8 1.11 25.90 4.76
CA TYR A 8 0.69 24.60 5.24
C TYR A 8 1.70 24.04 6.24
N ASP A 9 1.23 23.13 7.10
CA ASP A 9 2.06 22.44 8.08
C ASP A 9 3.20 21.68 7.40
N ASP A 10 4.45 21.96 7.77
CA ASP A 10 5.69 21.37 7.22
C ASP A 10 6.05 20.04 7.90
N THR A 11 5.23 19.57 8.82
CA THR A 11 5.41 18.28 9.50
C THR A 11 5.37 17.13 8.51
N TYR A 12 4.51 17.24 7.48
CA TYR A 12 4.34 16.21 6.45
C TYR A 12 5.09 16.57 5.18
N VAL A 13 5.89 15.61 4.70
CA VAL A 13 6.56 15.72 3.40
C VAL A 13 5.54 15.56 2.26
N ILE A 14 4.52 14.71 2.46
CA ILE A 14 3.35 14.59 1.57
C ILE A 14 2.10 14.71 2.44
N ASN A 15 1.18 15.61 2.04
CA ASN A 15 -0.14 15.72 2.63
C ASN A 15 -1.17 15.92 1.50
N THR A 16 -2.10 14.98 1.34
CA THR A 16 -3.17 15.13 0.35
C THR A 16 -4.50 15.38 1.03
N ASN A 17 -5.30 16.25 0.43
CA ASN A 17 -6.61 16.58 0.93
C ASN A 17 -7.65 16.35 -0.17
N ARG A 18 -8.49 15.32 0.00
CA ARG A 18 -9.56 14.94 -0.91
C ARG A 18 -9.06 14.74 -2.35
N LEU A 19 -7.82 14.24 -2.50
CA LEU A 19 -7.19 14.09 -3.81
C LEU A 19 -7.96 13.07 -4.64
N THR A 20 -8.50 13.54 -5.78
CA THR A 20 -9.40 12.74 -6.62
C THR A 20 -8.96 12.82 -8.08
N LYS A 21 -9.00 11.67 -8.78
CA LYS A 21 -8.77 11.59 -10.23
C LYS A 21 -9.82 10.73 -10.91
N VAL A 22 -10.48 11.33 -11.89
CA VAL A 22 -11.48 10.66 -12.73
C VAL A 22 -11.01 10.70 -14.18
N PHE A 23 -11.08 9.57 -14.87
CA PHE A 23 -10.85 9.41 -16.30
C PHE A 23 -12.15 8.95 -16.98
N GLY A 24 -12.88 9.85 -17.62
CA GLY A 24 -14.21 9.56 -18.16
C GLY A 24 -15.15 9.06 -17.06
N LYS A 25 -15.54 7.78 -17.11
CA LYS A 25 -16.38 7.15 -16.09
C LYS A 25 -15.59 6.43 -14.98
N LEU A 26 -14.28 6.30 -15.13
CA LEU A 26 -13.44 5.58 -14.17
C LEU A 26 -12.94 6.54 -13.09
N VAL A 27 -13.29 6.29 -11.84
CA VAL A 27 -12.70 6.94 -10.68
C VAL A 27 -11.43 6.18 -10.30
N ALA A 28 -10.27 6.69 -10.73
CA ALA A 28 -8.98 6.04 -10.50
C ALA A 28 -8.41 6.30 -9.09
N VAL A 29 -8.72 7.46 -8.51
CA VAL A 29 -8.39 7.82 -7.12
C VAL A 29 -9.57 8.62 -6.59
N ASN A 30 -10.06 8.26 -5.41
CA ASN A 30 -11.25 8.84 -4.81
C ASN A 30 -10.97 9.36 -3.41
N ASP A 31 -11.15 10.67 -3.20
CA ASP A 31 -11.12 11.34 -1.88
C ASP A 31 -9.90 10.93 -1.01
N LEU A 32 -8.71 10.83 -1.62
CA LEU A 32 -7.52 10.32 -0.95
C LEU A 32 -6.97 11.35 0.05
N HIS A 33 -6.89 10.93 1.31
CA HIS A 33 -6.22 11.61 2.41
C HIS A 33 -4.97 10.83 2.81
N LEU A 34 -3.80 11.34 2.45
CA LEU A 34 -2.51 10.68 2.66
C LEU A 34 -1.57 11.61 3.41
N GLN A 35 -0.90 11.09 4.43
CA GLN A 35 0.07 11.82 5.24
C GLN A 35 1.37 11.01 5.37
N VAL A 36 2.46 11.56 4.86
CA VAL A 36 3.80 11.00 4.94
C VAL A 36 4.71 11.93 5.72
N THR A 37 5.31 11.44 6.78
CA THR A 37 6.20 12.22 7.65
C THR A 37 7.64 12.19 7.14
N ARG A 38 8.42 13.20 7.46
CA ARG A 38 9.85 13.23 7.13
C ARG A 38 10.58 12.05 7.77
N GLY A 39 11.42 11.36 6.99
CA GLY A 39 12.16 10.17 7.41
C GLY A 39 11.39 8.86 7.33
N ASP A 40 10.10 8.88 6.95
CA ASP A 40 9.34 7.66 6.70
C ASP A 40 9.92 6.86 5.53
N VAL A 41 9.91 5.54 5.65
CA VAL A 41 9.87 4.60 4.54
C VAL A 41 8.42 4.19 4.38
N PHE A 42 7.71 4.87 3.50
CA PHE A 42 6.26 4.76 3.36
C PHE A 42 5.88 3.84 2.22
N GLY A 43 5.14 2.79 2.53
CA GLY A 43 4.60 1.84 1.55
C GLY A 43 3.19 2.23 1.07
N PHE A 44 3.01 2.34 -0.24
CA PHE A 44 1.73 2.64 -0.86
C PHE A 44 1.23 1.39 -1.60
N LEU A 45 0.34 0.65 -0.97
CA LEU A 45 0.00 -0.72 -1.28
C LEU A 45 -1.33 -0.86 -2.01
N GLY A 46 -1.43 -1.88 -2.84
CA GLY A 46 -2.69 -2.26 -3.46
C GLY A 46 -2.49 -3.06 -4.74
N PRO A 47 -3.53 -3.75 -5.23
CA PRO A 47 -3.47 -4.51 -6.48
C PRO A 47 -3.24 -3.59 -7.68
N ASN A 48 -2.94 -4.20 -8.83
CA ASN A 48 -2.86 -3.45 -10.08
C ASN A 48 -4.20 -2.77 -10.38
N GLY A 49 -4.13 -1.50 -10.82
CA GLY A 49 -5.32 -0.68 -11.04
C GLY A 49 -5.95 -0.06 -9.78
N SER A 50 -5.34 -0.18 -8.60
CA SER A 50 -5.87 0.45 -7.38
C SER A 50 -5.66 1.96 -7.29
N GLY A 51 -4.92 2.58 -8.22
CA GLY A 51 -4.67 4.02 -8.26
C GLY A 51 -3.26 4.46 -7.84
N LYS A 52 -2.33 3.54 -7.52
CA LYS A 52 -0.97 3.85 -7.03
C LYS A 52 -0.19 4.76 -7.98
N THR A 53 0.08 4.32 -9.20
CA THR A 53 0.80 5.11 -10.22
C THR A 53 0.08 6.41 -10.55
N THR A 54 -1.27 6.41 -10.58
CA THR A 54 -2.06 7.62 -10.78
C THR A 54 -1.81 8.64 -9.68
N THR A 55 -1.77 8.19 -8.43
CA THR A 55 -1.46 9.06 -7.28
C THR A 55 -0.04 9.62 -7.38
N ILE A 56 0.97 8.79 -7.65
CA ILE A 56 2.36 9.24 -7.84
C ILE A 56 2.46 10.28 -8.96
N ARG A 57 1.79 10.04 -10.09
CA ARG A 57 1.77 11.01 -11.21
C ARG A 57 1.11 12.33 -10.82
N MET A 58 0.06 12.32 -9.97
CA MET A 58 -0.53 13.55 -9.44
C MET A 58 0.43 14.28 -8.49
N LEU A 59 1.10 13.56 -7.58
CA LEU A 59 2.09 14.15 -6.66
C LEU A 59 3.23 14.85 -7.42
N LEU A 60 3.67 14.27 -8.54
CA LEU A 60 4.72 14.81 -9.40
C LEU A 60 4.22 15.87 -10.41
N GLY A 61 2.92 16.19 -10.40
CA GLY A 61 2.35 17.14 -11.35
C GLY A 61 2.30 16.67 -12.80
N LEU A 62 2.59 15.37 -13.07
CA LEU A 62 2.52 14.78 -14.41
C LEU A 62 1.08 14.70 -14.93
N ILE A 63 0.12 14.59 -14.03
CA ILE A 63 -1.32 14.71 -14.32
C ILE A 63 -1.98 15.59 -13.27
N ARG A 64 -2.98 16.38 -13.69
CA ARG A 64 -3.74 17.22 -12.77
C ARG A 64 -4.82 16.40 -12.06
N PRO A 65 -5.04 16.59 -10.75
CA PRO A 65 -6.20 16.05 -10.07
C PRO A 65 -7.50 16.61 -10.67
N THR A 66 -8.59 15.86 -10.56
CA THR A 66 -9.94 16.31 -10.92
C THR A 66 -10.55 17.14 -9.79
N ALA A 67 -10.23 16.80 -8.53
CA ALA A 67 -10.62 17.53 -7.33
C ALA A 67 -9.59 17.31 -6.21
N GLY A 68 -9.64 18.12 -5.17
CA GLY A 68 -8.71 18.07 -4.06
C GLY A 68 -7.34 18.67 -4.40
N ARG A 69 -6.36 18.45 -3.54
CA ARG A 69 -5.00 19.01 -3.69
C ARG A 69 -3.95 18.10 -3.08
N ALA A 70 -2.71 18.27 -3.55
CA ALA A 70 -1.52 17.64 -2.97
C ALA A 70 -0.56 18.73 -2.49
N ILE A 71 -0.15 18.64 -1.25
CA ILE A 71 0.79 19.55 -0.59
C ILE A 71 2.05 18.74 -0.30
N LEU A 72 3.18 19.19 -0.82
CA LEU A 72 4.47 18.57 -0.59
C LEU A 72 5.41 19.60 0.03
N PHE A 73 6.06 19.22 1.14
CA PHE A 73 6.94 20.13 1.90
C PHE A 73 6.26 21.45 2.30
N GLY A 74 4.96 21.41 2.63
CA GLY A 74 4.18 22.62 2.90
C GLY A 74 3.81 23.48 1.68
N MET A 75 4.11 23.01 0.46
CA MET A 75 3.87 23.72 -0.80
C MET A 75 2.77 23.03 -1.62
N ASP A 76 1.82 23.80 -2.15
CA ASP A 76 0.80 23.27 -3.07
C ASP A 76 1.41 22.98 -4.44
N ASN A 77 1.29 21.75 -4.91
CA ASN A 77 1.90 21.31 -6.17
C ASN A 77 1.24 21.92 -7.42
N THR A 78 0.08 22.56 -7.27
CA THR A 78 -0.55 23.29 -8.39
C THR A 78 0.17 24.59 -8.69
N TYR A 79 0.72 25.24 -7.67
CA TYR A 79 1.30 26.59 -7.80
C TYR A 79 2.83 26.62 -7.65
N GLN A 80 3.41 25.67 -6.92
CA GLN A 80 4.81 25.67 -6.53
C GLN A 80 5.59 24.42 -7.02
N LEU A 81 5.12 23.80 -8.11
CA LEU A 81 5.63 22.52 -8.61
C LEU A 81 7.15 22.53 -8.84
N SER A 82 7.70 23.61 -9.42
CA SER A 82 9.14 23.69 -9.71
C SER A 82 10.01 23.62 -8.46
N ALA A 83 9.61 24.31 -7.39
CA ALA A 83 10.32 24.28 -6.09
C ALA A 83 10.20 22.90 -5.41
N ILE A 84 9.05 22.25 -5.53
CA ILE A 84 8.79 20.91 -5.03
C ILE A 84 9.70 19.89 -5.73
N LEU A 85 9.73 19.91 -7.07
CA LEU A 85 10.47 18.93 -7.86
C LEU A 85 11.99 19.00 -7.66
N GLN A 86 12.53 20.15 -7.27
CA GLN A 86 13.95 20.27 -6.90
C GLN A 86 14.33 19.47 -5.64
N ARG A 87 13.34 19.09 -4.81
CA ARG A 87 13.52 18.34 -3.57
C ARG A 87 13.13 16.88 -3.70
N ILE A 88 12.70 16.45 -4.91
CA ILE A 88 12.21 15.09 -5.17
C ILE A 88 13.10 14.40 -6.19
N GLY A 89 13.47 13.15 -5.90
CA GLY A 89 13.95 12.18 -6.87
C GLY A 89 12.87 11.15 -7.14
N ALA A 90 12.57 10.85 -8.39
CA ALA A 90 11.48 9.94 -8.71
C ALA A 90 11.84 8.95 -9.81
N ILE A 91 11.33 7.72 -9.65
CA ILE A 91 11.24 6.73 -10.72
C ILE A 91 9.77 6.38 -10.87
N VAL A 92 9.19 6.71 -12.02
CA VAL A 92 7.83 6.34 -12.39
C VAL A 92 7.92 5.38 -13.58
N GLU A 93 7.47 4.16 -13.40
CA GLU A 93 7.62 3.08 -14.38
C GLU A 93 9.10 2.65 -14.59
N THR A 94 9.41 2.06 -15.76
CA THR A 94 10.76 1.56 -16.05
C THR A 94 11.69 2.71 -16.47
N PRO A 95 12.86 2.86 -15.82
CA PRO A 95 13.82 3.88 -16.24
C PRO A 95 14.29 3.63 -17.66
N VAL A 96 14.25 4.65 -18.50
CA VAL A 96 14.73 4.59 -19.90
C VAL A 96 16.06 5.32 -20.00
N PHE A 97 17.10 4.56 -20.36
CA PHE A 97 18.46 5.05 -20.56
C PHE A 97 18.94 4.73 -21.99
N TYR A 98 19.99 5.40 -22.43
CA TYR A 98 20.63 5.13 -23.73
C TYR A 98 21.37 3.78 -23.65
N PRO A 99 20.96 2.76 -24.44
CA PRO A 99 21.46 1.38 -24.27
C PRO A 99 22.94 1.23 -24.64
N TYR A 100 23.46 2.10 -25.49
CA TYR A 100 24.85 2.10 -25.96
C TYR A 100 25.81 2.90 -25.07
N LEU A 101 25.30 3.77 -24.20
CA LEU A 101 26.09 4.50 -23.23
C LEU A 101 26.40 3.64 -22.01
N SER A 102 27.50 3.93 -21.34
CA SER A 102 27.82 3.34 -20.04
C SER A 102 26.84 3.81 -18.94
N GLY A 103 26.83 3.13 -17.79
CA GLY A 103 26.04 3.57 -16.63
C GLY A 103 26.42 4.99 -16.21
N LEU A 104 27.72 5.26 -16.11
CA LEU A 104 28.23 6.60 -15.78
C LEU A 104 27.85 7.66 -16.79
N ASP A 105 27.95 7.37 -18.09
CA ASP A 105 27.60 8.35 -19.13
C ASP A 105 26.10 8.63 -19.17
N ASN A 106 25.26 7.64 -18.93
CA ASN A 106 23.83 7.84 -18.75
C ASN A 106 23.54 8.81 -17.58
N LEU A 107 24.20 8.62 -16.44
CA LEU A 107 24.03 9.53 -15.30
C LEU A 107 24.55 10.94 -15.61
N ARG A 108 25.64 11.09 -16.41
CA ARG A 108 26.11 12.40 -16.88
C ARG A 108 25.08 13.13 -17.73
N VAL A 109 24.41 12.41 -18.63
CA VAL A 109 23.33 12.98 -19.46
C VAL A 109 22.18 13.48 -18.57
N ILE A 110 21.77 12.70 -17.59
CA ILE A 110 20.69 13.10 -16.67
C ILE A 110 21.12 14.27 -15.80
N ALA A 111 22.35 14.26 -15.25
CA ALA A 111 22.87 15.37 -14.48
C ALA A 111 22.86 16.68 -15.28
N ALA A 112 23.30 16.63 -16.53
CA ALA A 112 23.29 17.79 -17.42
C ALA A 112 21.87 18.29 -17.70
N SER A 113 20.91 17.39 -17.93
CA SER A 113 19.50 17.74 -18.15
C SER A 113 18.82 18.31 -16.90
N SER A 114 19.33 17.96 -15.71
CA SER A 114 18.87 18.50 -14.41
C SER A 114 19.55 19.83 -14.03
N GLY A 115 20.33 20.43 -14.96
CA GLY A 115 21.00 21.70 -14.73
C GLY A 115 22.28 21.60 -13.88
N MET A 116 22.77 20.40 -13.61
CA MET A 116 24.04 20.21 -12.89
C MET A 116 25.22 20.58 -13.77
N MET A 117 25.98 21.61 -13.40
CA MET A 117 27.13 22.07 -14.17
C MET A 117 28.26 21.04 -14.18
N SER A 118 28.93 20.87 -15.31
CA SER A 118 30.14 20.03 -15.41
C SER A 118 31.24 20.56 -14.50
N GLY A 119 31.89 19.66 -13.75
CA GLY A 119 32.98 20.04 -12.83
C GLY A 119 33.27 18.96 -11.78
N SER A 120 34.25 19.26 -10.91
CA SER A 120 34.70 18.34 -9.86
C SER A 120 33.58 17.95 -8.87
N SER A 121 32.67 18.88 -8.57
CA SER A 121 31.52 18.64 -7.68
C SER A 121 30.56 17.62 -8.29
N ASN A 122 30.24 17.77 -9.58
CA ASN A 122 29.37 16.83 -10.29
C ASN A 122 30.00 15.43 -10.37
N ASN A 123 31.31 15.35 -10.72
CA ASN A 123 32.01 14.07 -10.76
C ASN A 123 32.02 13.37 -9.38
N ARG A 124 32.16 14.13 -8.28
CA ARG A 124 32.05 13.57 -6.93
C ARG A 124 30.65 13.03 -6.68
N ARG A 125 29.61 13.78 -7.03
CA ARG A 125 28.22 13.34 -6.85
C ARG A 125 27.89 12.10 -7.67
N LEU A 126 28.36 12.01 -8.91
CA LEU A 126 28.21 10.82 -9.76
C LEU A 126 28.87 9.59 -9.12
N ALA A 127 30.09 9.73 -8.59
CA ALA A 127 30.78 8.64 -7.90
C ALA A 127 30.03 8.21 -6.63
N GLU A 128 29.56 9.18 -5.84
CA GLU A 128 28.78 8.93 -4.62
C GLU A 128 27.48 8.17 -4.88
N VAL A 129 26.67 8.60 -5.87
CA VAL A 129 25.42 7.89 -6.17
C VAL A 129 25.66 6.49 -6.72
N LEU A 130 26.74 6.27 -7.51
CA LEU A 130 27.16 4.94 -7.97
C LEU A 130 27.58 4.05 -6.80
N GLU A 131 28.23 4.62 -5.79
CA GLU A 131 28.59 3.92 -4.57
C GLU A 131 27.37 3.53 -3.74
N ILE A 132 26.43 4.46 -3.53
CA ILE A 132 25.18 4.19 -2.82
C ILE A 132 24.44 3.00 -3.42
N VAL A 133 24.37 2.91 -4.75
CA VAL A 133 23.65 1.85 -5.47
C VAL A 133 24.51 0.64 -5.83
N GLU A 134 25.78 0.58 -5.41
CA GLU A 134 26.72 -0.54 -5.63
C GLU A 134 26.93 -0.85 -7.12
N LEU A 135 27.13 0.19 -7.95
CA LEU A 135 27.40 0.05 -9.38
C LEU A 135 28.77 0.55 -9.82
N GLN A 136 29.68 0.91 -8.89
CA GLN A 136 31.01 1.45 -9.23
C GLN A 136 31.81 0.52 -10.14
N ALA A 137 31.80 -0.80 -9.82
CA ALA A 137 32.55 -1.80 -10.59
C ALA A 137 32.03 -1.94 -12.05
N TYR A 138 30.80 -1.47 -12.29
CA TYR A 138 30.11 -1.60 -13.59
C TYR A 138 29.89 -0.26 -14.30
N GLU A 139 30.42 0.84 -13.75
CA GLU A 139 30.17 2.21 -14.24
C GLU A 139 30.47 2.41 -15.73
N LYS A 140 31.51 1.71 -16.27
CA LYS A 140 31.93 1.77 -17.68
C LYS A 140 31.25 0.75 -18.58
N LEU A 141 30.47 -0.17 -18.02
CA LEU A 141 29.75 -1.18 -18.80
C LEU A 141 28.56 -0.54 -19.51
N ALA A 142 28.34 -0.87 -20.77
CA ALA A 142 27.20 -0.38 -21.54
C ALA A 142 25.87 -0.82 -20.87
N TYR A 143 24.89 0.09 -20.78
CA TYR A 143 23.60 -0.15 -20.15
C TYR A 143 22.84 -1.36 -20.73
N SER A 144 23.00 -1.61 -22.03
CA SER A 144 22.43 -2.80 -22.69
C SER A 144 22.86 -4.13 -22.07
N LYS A 145 24.02 -4.16 -21.40
CA LYS A 145 24.56 -5.34 -20.71
C LYS A 145 24.17 -5.43 -19.23
N TYR A 146 23.43 -4.44 -18.71
CA TYR A 146 22.98 -4.47 -17.33
C TYR A 146 21.87 -5.49 -17.13
N SER A 147 21.90 -6.23 -16.02
CA SER A 147 20.76 -7.00 -15.54
C SER A 147 19.57 -6.09 -15.19
N LEU A 148 18.39 -6.64 -15.05
CA LEU A 148 17.22 -5.84 -14.67
C LEU A 148 17.43 -5.14 -13.31
N GLY A 149 18.01 -5.84 -12.32
CA GLY A 149 18.35 -5.26 -11.02
C GLY A 149 19.39 -4.14 -11.12
N MET A 150 20.42 -4.29 -11.98
CA MET A 150 21.38 -3.20 -12.23
C MET A 150 20.70 -1.99 -12.90
N LYS A 151 19.78 -2.22 -13.83
CA LYS A 151 19.00 -1.16 -14.48
C LYS A 151 18.15 -0.40 -13.48
N GLN A 152 17.50 -1.10 -12.58
CA GLN A 152 16.70 -0.52 -11.52
C GLN A 152 17.56 0.31 -10.56
N ARG A 153 18.71 -0.22 -10.13
CA ARG A 153 19.65 0.51 -9.28
C ARG A 153 20.21 1.76 -9.96
N LEU A 154 20.51 1.72 -11.26
CA LEU A 154 20.92 2.91 -12.00
C LEU A 154 19.80 3.96 -12.07
N GLY A 155 18.53 3.53 -12.19
CA GLY A 155 17.37 4.42 -12.07
C GLY A 155 17.32 5.14 -10.72
N ILE A 156 17.53 4.39 -9.63
CA ILE A 156 17.60 4.98 -8.29
C ILE A 156 18.79 5.95 -8.18
N ALA A 157 19.97 5.59 -8.74
CA ALA A 157 21.11 6.51 -8.79
C ALA A 157 20.77 7.83 -9.50
N ALA A 158 20.07 7.75 -10.63
CA ALA A 158 19.60 8.94 -11.33
C ALA A 158 18.64 9.80 -10.50
N ALA A 159 17.71 9.18 -9.79
CA ALA A 159 16.79 9.88 -8.89
C ALA A 159 17.53 10.57 -7.73
N LEU A 160 18.69 10.05 -7.32
CA LEU A 160 19.49 10.59 -6.21
C LEU A 160 20.45 11.72 -6.61
N LEU A 161 20.64 12.00 -7.90
CA LEU A 161 21.64 12.96 -8.39
C LEU A 161 21.52 14.35 -7.75
N THR A 162 20.31 14.86 -7.62
CA THR A 162 20.01 16.19 -7.06
C THR A 162 19.99 16.23 -5.53
N ASP A 163 20.40 15.16 -4.86
CA ASP A 163 20.35 15.01 -3.40
C ASP A 163 18.96 15.25 -2.79
N PRO A 164 17.90 14.60 -3.28
CA PRO A 164 16.53 14.87 -2.89
C PRO A 164 16.27 14.55 -1.42
N GLU A 165 15.28 15.23 -0.83
CA GLU A 165 14.74 14.91 0.50
C GLU A 165 13.73 13.77 0.45
N LEU A 166 12.98 13.67 -0.66
CA LEU A 166 11.98 12.65 -0.90
C LEU A 166 12.33 11.83 -2.14
N VAL A 167 12.32 10.52 -2.01
CA VAL A 167 12.52 9.57 -3.12
C VAL A 167 11.22 8.82 -3.38
N LEU A 168 10.65 9.00 -4.57
CA LEU A 168 9.42 8.33 -5.03
C LEU A 168 9.79 7.17 -5.96
N LEU A 169 9.37 5.95 -5.59
CA LEU A 169 9.68 4.72 -6.32
C LEU A 169 8.37 4.00 -6.69
N ASP A 170 8.04 3.95 -7.98
CA ASP A 170 6.87 3.22 -8.45
C ASP A 170 7.25 1.78 -8.80
N GLU A 171 6.74 0.81 -8.01
CA GLU A 171 6.97 -0.64 -8.16
C GLU A 171 8.46 -1.02 -8.30
N PRO A 172 9.38 -0.60 -7.38
CA PRO A 172 10.83 -0.72 -7.57
C PRO A 172 11.35 -2.17 -7.64
N THR A 173 10.59 -3.15 -7.20
CA THR A 173 10.95 -4.58 -7.20
C THR A 173 10.27 -5.37 -8.32
N ASN A 174 9.43 -4.71 -9.14
CA ASN A 174 8.66 -5.40 -10.17
C ASN A 174 9.55 -6.07 -11.23
N GLY A 175 9.28 -7.36 -11.49
CA GLY A 175 10.00 -8.17 -12.47
C GLY A 175 11.40 -8.63 -12.05
N LEU A 176 11.85 -8.29 -10.85
CA LEU A 176 13.14 -8.77 -10.33
C LEU A 176 13.03 -10.21 -9.83
N ASP A 177 14.13 -10.91 -9.90
CA ASP A 177 14.32 -12.19 -9.21
C ASP A 177 14.46 -11.97 -7.68
N PRO A 178 14.33 -13.01 -6.86
CA PRO A 178 14.42 -12.87 -5.40
C PRO A 178 15.72 -12.22 -4.92
N ALA A 179 16.85 -12.45 -5.60
CA ALA A 179 18.12 -11.84 -5.25
C ALA A 179 18.09 -10.32 -5.51
N GLY A 180 17.59 -9.90 -6.67
CA GLY A 180 17.42 -8.49 -7.01
C GLY A 180 16.44 -7.77 -6.08
N MET A 181 15.36 -8.43 -5.65
CA MET A 181 14.44 -7.87 -4.64
C MET A 181 15.17 -7.59 -3.32
N ILE A 182 16.01 -8.52 -2.84
CA ILE A 182 16.82 -8.34 -1.63
C ILE A 182 17.79 -7.16 -1.79
N GLU A 183 18.44 -7.01 -2.95
CA GLU A 183 19.35 -5.89 -3.22
C GLU A 183 18.63 -4.53 -3.17
N ILE A 184 17.45 -4.41 -3.81
CA ILE A 184 16.65 -3.19 -3.74
C ILE A 184 16.19 -2.89 -2.32
N ARG A 185 15.78 -3.90 -1.54
CA ARG A 185 15.40 -3.76 -0.14
C ARG A 185 16.54 -3.17 0.70
N ARG A 186 17.75 -3.73 0.56
CA ARG A 186 18.96 -3.21 1.24
C ARG A 186 19.27 -1.77 0.83
N LEU A 187 19.09 -1.45 -0.46
CA LEU A 187 19.28 -0.09 -0.94
C LEU A 187 18.28 0.88 -0.31
N ILE A 188 16.99 0.53 -0.22
CA ILE A 188 15.96 1.33 0.46
C ILE A 188 16.33 1.56 1.93
N GLN A 189 16.76 0.52 2.65
CA GLN A 189 17.21 0.65 4.05
C GLN A 189 18.43 1.57 4.17
N ARG A 190 19.38 1.48 3.25
CA ARG A 190 20.55 2.40 3.21
C ARG A 190 20.13 3.85 2.99
N LEU A 191 19.21 4.11 2.06
CA LEU A 191 18.69 5.45 1.80
C LEU A 191 17.97 6.03 3.03
N SER A 192 17.18 5.21 3.73
CA SER A 192 16.55 5.58 4.99
C SER A 192 17.58 5.94 6.06
N ALA A 193 18.64 5.15 6.19
CA ALA A 193 19.75 5.44 7.13
C ALA A 193 20.52 6.73 6.78
N LEU A 194 20.49 7.16 5.50
CA LEU A 194 21.01 8.46 5.06
C LEU A 194 20.02 9.62 5.29
N GLY A 195 18.91 9.37 6.00
CA GLY A 195 17.92 10.39 6.36
C GLY A 195 16.95 10.76 5.23
N LYS A 196 16.87 9.97 4.15
CA LYS A 196 15.91 10.22 3.07
C LYS A 196 14.51 9.77 3.47
N THR A 197 13.49 10.54 3.08
CA THR A 197 12.10 10.07 3.09
C THR A 197 11.88 9.27 1.82
N ILE A 198 11.29 8.09 1.95
CA ILE A 198 11.06 7.18 0.81
C ILE A 198 9.57 6.89 0.72
N PHE A 199 9.01 7.09 -0.46
CA PHE A 199 7.66 6.69 -0.79
C PHE A 199 7.72 5.66 -1.90
N LEU A 200 7.32 4.43 -1.62
CA LEU A 200 7.34 3.36 -2.60
C LEU A 200 5.96 2.76 -2.80
N SER A 201 5.58 2.52 -4.05
CA SER A 201 4.41 1.73 -4.38
C SER A 201 4.77 0.26 -4.51
N SER A 202 3.86 -0.62 -4.13
CA SER A 202 4.00 -2.08 -4.36
C SER A 202 2.63 -2.77 -4.36
N HIS A 203 2.58 -3.90 -5.05
CA HIS A 203 1.48 -4.87 -4.93
C HIS A 203 1.89 -6.10 -4.08
N ILE A 204 3.15 -6.19 -3.65
CA ILE A 204 3.70 -7.29 -2.84
C ILE A 204 3.76 -6.82 -1.39
N LEU A 205 2.76 -7.21 -0.59
CA LEU A 205 2.61 -6.77 0.80
C LEU A 205 3.78 -7.23 1.68
N TYR A 206 4.27 -8.47 1.48
CA TYR A 206 5.41 -9.00 2.21
C TYR A 206 6.67 -8.15 2.05
N GLU A 207 6.99 -7.67 0.84
CA GLU A 207 8.18 -6.85 0.59
C GLU A 207 8.11 -5.53 1.36
N VAL A 208 6.93 -4.92 1.37
CA VAL A 208 6.72 -3.65 2.08
C VAL A 208 6.80 -3.82 3.59
N GLN A 209 6.27 -4.92 4.13
CA GLN A 209 6.37 -5.27 5.54
C GLN A 209 7.82 -5.35 6.03
N GLN A 210 8.77 -5.70 5.15
CA GLN A 210 10.18 -5.85 5.49
C GLN A 210 10.97 -4.53 5.51
N VAL A 211 10.47 -3.47 4.86
CA VAL A 211 11.25 -2.23 4.71
C VAL A 211 10.54 -0.96 5.17
N CYS A 212 9.20 -0.96 5.18
CA CYS A 212 8.43 0.23 5.51
C CYS A 212 8.11 0.30 7.00
N ASN A 213 8.16 1.52 7.55
CA ASN A 213 7.67 1.78 8.91
C ASN A 213 6.20 2.22 8.91
N ARG A 214 5.70 2.80 7.81
CA ARG A 214 4.29 3.19 7.64
C ARG A 214 3.77 2.77 6.28
N VAL A 215 2.48 2.52 6.21
CA VAL A 215 1.81 2.08 4.98
C VAL A 215 0.45 2.73 4.80
N ALA A 216 0.02 2.82 3.54
CA ALA A 216 -1.37 3.05 3.16
C ALA A 216 -1.79 1.98 2.14
N ILE A 217 -2.95 1.39 2.36
CA ILE A 217 -3.50 0.32 1.53
C ILE A 217 -4.64 0.88 0.70
N LEU A 218 -4.53 0.73 -0.63
CA LEU A 218 -5.52 1.18 -1.60
C LEU A 218 -6.26 0.01 -2.23
N GLN A 219 -7.56 0.22 -2.45
CA GLN A 219 -8.38 -0.67 -3.25
C GLN A 219 -9.35 0.14 -4.11
N LYS A 220 -9.37 -0.13 -5.43
CA LYS A 220 -10.28 0.53 -6.39
C LYS A 220 -10.36 2.05 -6.22
N GLY A 221 -9.21 2.69 -6.04
CA GLY A 221 -9.09 4.13 -5.87
C GLY A 221 -9.34 4.67 -4.47
N ASN A 222 -9.77 3.85 -3.52
CA ASN A 222 -10.08 4.26 -2.15
C ASN A 222 -8.96 3.86 -1.19
N LEU A 223 -8.71 4.71 -0.19
CA LEU A 223 -7.86 4.37 0.95
C LEU A 223 -8.64 3.45 1.88
N VAL A 224 -8.11 2.23 2.09
CA VAL A 224 -8.72 1.22 2.95
C VAL A 224 -8.21 1.32 4.38
N LYS A 225 -6.89 1.41 4.54
CA LYS A 225 -6.22 1.49 5.84
C LYS A 225 -4.92 2.29 5.69
N GLN A 226 -4.55 3.04 6.71
CA GLN A 226 -3.25 3.70 6.81
C GLN A 226 -2.78 3.65 8.26
N GLY A 227 -1.48 3.43 8.47
CA GLY A 227 -0.92 3.39 9.82
C GLY A 227 0.54 2.99 9.86
N ASN A 228 1.05 2.85 11.07
CA ASN A 228 2.35 2.26 11.35
C ASN A 228 2.29 0.75 11.08
N VAL A 229 3.29 0.19 10.43
CA VAL A 229 3.33 -1.24 10.08
C VAL A 229 3.27 -2.11 11.34
N HIS A 230 4.04 -1.76 12.38
CA HIS A 230 4.08 -2.52 13.63
C HIS A 230 2.70 -2.61 14.28
N ASP A 231 2.00 -1.48 14.41
CA ASP A 231 0.68 -1.42 15.04
C ASP A 231 -0.35 -2.21 14.22
N LEU A 232 -0.30 -2.08 12.89
CA LEU A 232 -1.17 -2.80 11.98
C LEU A 232 -0.95 -4.32 12.04
N LEU A 233 0.29 -4.77 12.21
CA LEU A 233 0.61 -6.18 12.37
C LEU A 233 0.08 -6.72 13.69
N GLN A 234 0.20 -5.97 14.78
CA GLN A 234 -0.39 -6.36 16.07
C GLN A 234 -1.91 -6.50 15.99
N GLU A 235 -2.60 -5.59 15.31
CA GLU A 235 -4.05 -5.68 15.06
C GLU A 235 -4.46 -6.94 14.28
N SER A 236 -3.54 -7.55 13.53
CA SER A 236 -3.81 -8.74 12.70
C SER A 236 -3.32 -10.05 13.32
N GLU A 237 -2.73 -10.02 14.51
CA GLU A 237 -2.29 -11.22 15.21
C GLU A 237 -3.45 -12.18 15.46
N GLN A 238 -3.17 -13.47 15.35
CA GLN A 238 -4.14 -14.54 15.54
C GLN A 238 -3.54 -15.69 16.35
N ILE A 239 -4.42 -16.44 17.01
CA ILE A 239 -4.05 -17.70 17.65
C ILE A 239 -4.90 -18.81 17.04
N GLU A 240 -4.23 -19.82 16.49
CA GLU A 240 -4.86 -21.04 15.99
C GLU A 240 -4.85 -22.12 17.08
N LEU A 241 -6.04 -22.60 17.42
CA LEU A 241 -6.20 -23.73 18.33
C LEU A 241 -6.59 -24.97 17.53
N GLY A 242 -5.75 -25.98 17.54
CA GLY A 242 -6.08 -27.30 17.00
C GLY A 242 -6.80 -28.15 18.03
N MET A 243 -7.96 -28.70 17.65
CA MET A 243 -8.75 -29.61 18.48
C MET A 243 -8.68 -31.03 17.94
N SER A 244 -8.92 -32.01 18.82
CA SER A 244 -8.94 -33.43 18.44
C SER A 244 -10.23 -33.78 17.69
N GLN A 245 -11.33 -33.13 18.02
CA GLN A 245 -12.67 -33.39 17.46
C GLN A 245 -13.39 -32.08 17.08
N VAL A 246 -14.32 -32.16 16.14
CA VAL A 246 -15.06 -30.98 15.65
C VAL A 246 -15.99 -30.41 16.73
N GLU A 247 -16.58 -31.25 17.53
CA GLU A 247 -17.49 -30.91 18.65
C GLU A 247 -16.78 -30.07 19.73
N GLU A 248 -15.48 -30.29 19.89
CA GLU A 248 -14.63 -29.51 20.83
C GLU A 248 -14.46 -28.06 20.39
N LEU A 249 -14.54 -27.75 19.05
CA LEU A 249 -14.47 -26.37 18.57
C LEU A 249 -15.62 -25.50 19.05
N GLU A 250 -16.84 -26.01 19.01
CA GLU A 250 -18.03 -25.29 19.48
C GLU A 250 -17.93 -25.03 20.96
N THR A 251 -17.48 -26.03 21.74
CA THR A 251 -17.25 -25.92 23.18
C THR A 251 -16.19 -24.87 23.50
N ALA A 252 -15.02 -24.90 22.78
CA ALA A 252 -13.96 -23.90 22.92
C ALA A 252 -14.47 -22.49 22.59
N GLN A 253 -15.18 -22.34 21.51
CA GLN A 253 -15.76 -21.07 21.11
C GLN A 253 -16.74 -20.52 22.12
N HIS A 254 -17.56 -21.37 22.72
CA HIS A 254 -18.51 -20.98 23.77
C HIS A 254 -17.78 -20.49 25.02
N ILE A 255 -16.78 -21.24 25.50
CA ILE A 255 -15.98 -20.88 26.70
C ILE A 255 -15.30 -19.52 26.47
N LEU A 256 -14.68 -19.30 25.30
CA LEU A 256 -13.97 -18.08 25.00
C LEU A 256 -14.92 -16.88 24.80
N ARG A 257 -16.12 -17.08 24.25
CA ARG A 257 -17.16 -16.03 24.22
C ARG A 257 -17.61 -15.62 25.61
N GLN A 258 -17.82 -16.58 26.53
CA GLN A 258 -18.13 -16.25 27.91
C GLN A 258 -17.02 -15.48 28.60
N ALA A 259 -15.75 -15.81 28.31
CA ALA A 259 -14.61 -15.04 28.83
C ALA A 259 -14.59 -13.60 28.26
N GLN A 260 -14.91 -13.43 26.99
CA GLN A 260 -15.04 -12.12 26.35
C GLN A 260 -16.13 -11.27 27.00
N GLU A 261 -17.31 -11.84 27.29
CA GLU A 261 -18.42 -11.19 28.00
C GLU A 261 -18.06 -10.83 29.44
N ARG A 262 -17.17 -11.59 30.09
CA ARG A 262 -16.67 -11.35 31.45
C ARG A 262 -15.51 -10.35 31.52
N GLY A 263 -15.10 -9.75 30.38
CA GLY A 263 -14.11 -8.67 30.35
C GLY A 263 -12.77 -9.03 29.68
N ALA A 264 -12.63 -10.17 29.04
CA ALA A 264 -11.47 -10.48 28.22
C ALA A 264 -11.55 -9.74 26.87
N THR A 265 -11.44 -8.40 26.90
CA THR A 265 -11.60 -7.50 25.74
C THR A 265 -10.55 -7.70 24.64
N TRP A 266 -9.46 -8.40 24.97
CA TRP A 266 -8.40 -8.75 24.02
C TRP A 266 -8.74 -9.94 23.12
N LEU A 267 -9.81 -10.69 23.41
CA LEU A 267 -10.37 -11.69 22.50
C LEU A 267 -11.21 -10.98 21.44
N GLY A 268 -10.81 -11.14 20.16
CA GLY A 268 -11.54 -10.60 19.02
C GLY A 268 -12.49 -11.61 18.37
N GLN A 269 -12.57 -11.58 17.05
CA GLN A 269 -13.42 -12.50 16.29
C GLN A 269 -12.87 -13.94 16.34
N MET A 270 -13.80 -14.90 16.34
CA MET A 270 -13.50 -16.32 16.35
C MET A 270 -14.16 -16.99 15.16
N ARG A 271 -13.39 -17.79 14.41
CA ARG A 271 -13.88 -18.53 13.25
C ARG A 271 -13.34 -19.95 13.24
N THR A 272 -14.14 -20.89 12.80
CA THR A 272 -13.71 -22.26 12.56
C THR A 272 -13.07 -22.38 11.19
N ALA A 273 -12.02 -23.19 11.07
CA ALA A 273 -11.32 -23.49 9.83
C ALA A 273 -10.78 -24.92 9.88
N THR A 274 -10.12 -25.33 8.80
CA THR A 274 -9.41 -26.60 8.75
C THR A 274 -7.94 -26.32 8.39
N ASN A 275 -7.02 -26.89 9.13
CA ASN A 275 -5.60 -26.73 8.86
C ASN A 275 -5.15 -27.56 7.63
N LYS A 276 -3.89 -27.38 7.20
CA LYS A 276 -3.31 -28.12 6.06
C LYS A 276 -3.29 -29.65 6.23
N ARG A 277 -3.46 -30.15 7.45
CA ARG A 277 -3.51 -31.59 7.78
C ARG A 277 -4.94 -32.15 7.85
N GLY A 278 -5.95 -31.31 7.53
CA GLY A 278 -7.37 -31.69 7.62
C GLY A 278 -7.93 -31.67 9.04
N LEU A 279 -7.18 -31.18 10.03
CA LEU A 279 -7.67 -31.08 11.41
C LEU A 279 -8.51 -29.81 11.60
N PRO A 280 -9.59 -29.88 12.38
CA PRO A 280 -10.41 -28.73 12.73
C PRO A 280 -9.63 -27.78 13.63
N ILE A 281 -9.67 -26.49 13.32
CA ILE A 281 -9.02 -25.44 14.09
C ILE A 281 -9.99 -24.30 14.40
N LEU A 282 -9.81 -23.67 15.56
CA LEU A 282 -10.42 -22.39 15.90
C LEU A 282 -9.37 -21.28 15.72
N VAL A 283 -9.63 -20.32 14.86
CA VAL A 283 -8.80 -19.14 14.65
C VAL A 283 -9.40 -17.99 15.43
N ILE A 284 -8.61 -17.39 16.31
CA ILE A 284 -9.01 -16.32 17.23
C ILE A 284 -8.17 -15.10 16.92
N ASP A 285 -8.79 -13.94 16.67
CA ASP A 285 -8.11 -12.67 16.64
C ASP A 285 -7.72 -12.30 18.07
N ALA A 286 -6.45 -12.46 18.41
CA ALA A 286 -5.91 -12.19 19.74
C ALA A 286 -4.39 -11.98 19.70
N PRO A 287 -3.82 -11.18 20.62
CA PRO A 287 -2.37 -11.04 20.74
C PRO A 287 -1.69 -12.39 21.00
N SER A 288 -0.64 -12.68 20.25
CA SER A 288 0.11 -13.94 20.30
C SER A 288 0.60 -14.28 21.72
N GLN A 289 0.92 -13.25 22.51
CA GLN A 289 1.37 -13.33 23.90
C GLN A 289 0.30 -13.92 24.86
N ARG A 290 -0.99 -13.89 24.45
CA ARG A 290 -2.13 -14.39 25.24
C ARG A 290 -2.41 -15.89 25.07
N SER A 291 -1.59 -16.61 24.30
CA SER A 291 -1.75 -18.05 24.05
C SER A 291 -1.82 -18.88 25.34
N ALA A 292 -0.99 -18.54 26.34
CA ALA A 292 -0.99 -19.22 27.66
C ALA A 292 -2.29 -18.98 28.43
N GLU A 293 -2.87 -17.78 28.35
CA GLU A 293 -4.14 -17.46 29.00
C GLU A 293 -5.31 -18.21 28.36
N ILE A 294 -5.34 -18.31 27.03
CA ILE A 294 -6.34 -19.10 26.31
C ILE A 294 -6.26 -20.56 26.74
N ASN A 295 -5.03 -21.12 26.74
CA ASN A 295 -4.84 -22.52 27.17
C ASN A 295 -5.33 -22.76 28.62
N ALA A 296 -5.00 -21.84 29.51
CA ALA A 296 -5.46 -21.94 30.93
C ALA A 296 -6.99 -21.85 31.06
N LEU A 297 -7.64 -20.97 30.30
CA LEU A 297 -9.10 -20.84 30.26
C LEU A 297 -9.78 -22.13 29.80
N LEU A 298 -9.28 -22.74 28.76
CA LEU A 298 -9.82 -23.99 28.19
C LEU A 298 -9.56 -25.16 29.15
N ALA A 299 -8.35 -25.29 29.69
CA ALA A 299 -7.99 -26.36 30.65
C ALA A 299 -8.80 -26.29 31.95
N HIS A 300 -9.12 -25.08 32.45
CA HIS A 300 -10.02 -24.88 33.61
C HIS A 300 -11.43 -25.43 33.38
N ASN A 301 -11.85 -25.49 32.13
CA ASN A 301 -13.15 -26.06 31.73
C ASN A 301 -13.01 -27.51 31.22
N ASN A 302 -11.93 -28.22 31.56
CA ASN A 302 -11.62 -29.58 31.16
C ASN A 302 -11.55 -29.79 29.62
N LEU A 303 -11.23 -28.75 28.89
CA LEU A 303 -11.01 -28.82 27.45
C LEU A 303 -9.52 -28.64 27.12
N PHE A 304 -8.92 -29.67 26.52
CA PHE A 304 -7.49 -29.69 26.23
C PHE A 304 -7.24 -29.49 24.73
N VAL A 305 -6.42 -28.51 24.43
CA VAL A 305 -6.06 -28.22 23.04
C VAL A 305 -4.96 -29.18 22.56
N ALA A 306 -5.10 -29.72 21.35
CA ALA A 306 -4.08 -30.58 20.75
C ALA A 306 -2.86 -29.75 20.29
N GLU A 307 -3.10 -28.58 19.74
CA GLU A 307 -2.04 -27.67 19.22
C GLU A 307 -2.45 -26.21 19.46
N ILE A 308 -1.48 -25.37 19.83
CA ILE A 308 -1.63 -23.90 19.87
C ILE A 308 -0.55 -23.27 19.01
N HIS A 309 -0.96 -22.54 17.99
CA HIS A 309 -0.06 -21.84 17.10
C HIS A 309 -0.36 -20.33 17.10
N PRO A 310 0.45 -19.52 17.81
CA PRO A 310 0.42 -18.07 17.61
C PRO A 310 0.83 -17.74 16.17
N ARG A 311 0.04 -16.95 15.46
CA ARG A 311 0.35 -16.42 14.16
C ARG A 311 0.68 -14.94 14.27
N GLU A 312 1.90 -14.59 13.87
CA GLU A 312 2.24 -13.18 13.70
C GLU A 312 1.31 -12.57 12.66
N GLY A 313 0.89 -11.33 12.91
CA GLY A 313 0.08 -10.60 11.95
C GLY A 313 0.81 -10.36 10.62
N SER A 314 0.05 -10.32 9.54
CA SER A 314 0.56 -9.97 8.23
C SER A 314 -0.25 -8.85 7.59
N LEU A 315 0.41 -8.02 6.77
CA LEU A 315 -0.30 -7.01 5.97
C LEU A 315 -1.28 -7.67 4.98
N GLU A 316 -1.03 -8.93 4.62
CA GLU A 316 -1.87 -9.72 3.73
C GLU A 316 -3.21 -10.08 4.40
N ASP A 317 -3.15 -10.58 5.64
CA ASP A 317 -4.34 -10.88 6.44
C ASP A 317 -5.16 -9.61 6.71
N LEU A 318 -4.48 -8.51 7.04
CA LEU A 318 -5.13 -7.22 7.25
C LEU A 318 -5.82 -6.71 5.98
N TYR A 319 -5.18 -6.84 4.83
CA TYR A 319 -5.76 -6.49 3.53
C TYR A 319 -7.00 -7.32 3.23
N LEU A 320 -6.94 -8.64 3.43
CA LEU A 320 -8.08 -9.54 3.20
C LEU A 320 -9.26 -9.22 4.14
N LYS A 321 -8.99 -8.95 5.43
CA LYS A 321 -10.01 -8.53 6.40
C LYS A 321 -10.68 -7.21 5.98
N ALA A 322 -9.89 -6.23 5.55
CA ALA A 322 -10.39 -4.93 5.14
C ALA A 322 -11.28 -5.01 3.88
N ILE A 323 -10.95 -5.89 2.93
CA ILE A 323 -11.78 -6.15 1.74
C ILE A 323 -13.11 -6.81 2.14
N ALA A 324 -13.07 -7.85 2.97
CA ALA A 324 -14.26 -8.56 3.40
C ALA A 324 -15.25 -7.62 4.11
N SER A 325 -14.75 -6.72 4.94
CA SER A 325 -15.57 -5.71 5.63
C SER A 325 -16.25 -4.75 4.67
N GLN A 326 -15.57 -4.31 3.61
CA GLN A 326 -16.16 -3.42 2.59
C GLN A 326 -17.23 -4.12 1.73
N GLN A 327 -17.07 -5.41 1.44
CA GLN A 327 -18.06 -6.18 0.68
C GLN A 327 -19.35 -6.41 1.50
N SER A 328 -19.22 -6.65 2.79
CA SER A 328 -20.38 -6.79 3.70
C SER A 328 -21.17 -5.50 3.81
N VAL A 329 -20.51 -4.34 3.91
CA VAL A 329 -21.19 -3.03 3.96
C VAL A 329 -21.90 -2.71 2.62
N SER A 330 -21.32 -3.08 1.48
CA SER A 330 -21.94 -2.85 0.17
C SER A 330 -23.14 -3.78 -0.06
N HIS A 331 -23.15 -4.98 0.48
CA HIS A 331 -24.30 -5.91 0.38
C HIS A 331 -25.47 -5.44 1.22
N ILE A 332 -25.21 -5.05 2.48
CA ILE A 332 -26.23 -4.49 3.37
C ILE A 332 -26.81 -3.17 2.82
N GLY A 333 -25.99 -2.34 2.22
CA GLY A 333 -26.43 -1.10 1.56
C GLY A 333 -27.30 -1.35 0.33
N MET A 334 -27.04 -2.40 -0.45
CA MET A 334 -27.87 -2.78 -1.60
C MET A 334 -29.18 -3.46 -1.17
N GLU A 335 -29.19 -4.28 -0.13
CA GLU A 335 -30.41 -4.86 0.43
C GLU A 335 -31.31 -3.78 1.04
N ALA A 336 -30.74 -2.85 1.81
CA ALA A 336 -31.49 -1.73 2.38
C ALA A 336 -32.03 -0.77 1.30
N LEU A 337 -31.34 -0.59 0.17
CA LEU A 337 -31.84 0.17 -0.98
C LEU A 337 -32.94 -0.61 -1.74
N ALA A 338 -32.80 -1.93 -1.86
CA ALA A 338 -33.82 -2.79 -2.48
C ALA A 338 -35.09 -2.84 -1.62
N GLU A 339 -34.98 -2.88 -0.30
CA GLU A 339 -36.13 -2.78 0.61
C GLU A 339 -36.78 -1.39 0.62
N SER A 340 -36.00 -0.30 0.42
CA SER A 340 -36.54 1.06 0.34
C SER A 340 -37.19 1.40 -1.00
N LEU A 341 -36.87 0.67 -2.04
CA LEU A 341 -37.54 0.71 -3.35
C LEU A 341 -38.63 -0.38 -3.36
N ASP A 342 -39.79 -0.04 -2.79
CA ASP A 342 -40.99 -0.91 -2.82
C ASP A 342 -41.42 -1.13 -4.29
N LEU A 343 -40.90 -2.21 -4.91
CA LEU A 343 -41.18 -2.60 -6.29
C LEU A 343 -42.52 -3.31 -6.43
N SER A 344 -43.35 -3.34 -5.39
CA SER A 344 -44.72 -3.92 -5.43
C SER A 344 -45.71 -3.13 -6.33
N ASP A 345 -45.38 -1.87 -6.67
CA ASP A 345 -46.25 -1.02 -7.50
C ASP A 345 -45.99 -1.09 -9.01
N ILE A 346 -44.99 -1.84 -9.47
CA ILE A 346 -44.69 -1.91 -10.92
C ILE A 346 -45.40 -3.04 -11.63
N ASP A 347 -45.74 -4.13 -10.94
CA ASP A 347 -46.44 -5.29 -11.57
C ASP A 347 -47.95 -5.08 -11.79
N THR A 348 -48.57 -4.10 -11.14
CA THR A 348 -50.00 -3.81 -11.31
C THR A 348 -50.31 -2.92 -12.50
N LYS A 349 -49.36 -2.24 -13.09
CA LYS A 349 -49.57 -1.37 -14.26
C LYS A 349 -49.32 -2.03 -15.62
N ILE A 350 -48.69 -3.18 -15.68
CA ILE A 350 -48.44 -3.90 -16.95
C ILE A 350 -49.57 -4.86 -17.31
N SER A 351 -50.39 -5.29 -16.36
CA SER A 351 -51.52 -6.22 -16.63
C SER A 351 -52.82 -5.54 -17.07
N SER A 352 -52.91 -4.19 -17.04
CA SER A 352 -54.15 -3.49 -17.40
C SER A 352 -54.16 -2.81 -18.77
N SER A 353 -53.13 -2.91 -19.59
CA SER A 353 -53.06 -2.28 -20.91
C SER A 353 -53.09 -3.25 -22.12
N GLY A 354 -53.46 -4.50 -21.89
CA GLY A 354 -53.44 -5.56 -22.90
C GLY A 354 -54.81 -6.10 -23.31
N SER A 355 -55.88 -5.28 -23.39
CA SER A 355 -57.14 -5.73 -24.00
C SER A 355 -57.83 -4.60 -24.77
N GLY A 356 -57.57 -4.48 -26.04
CA GLY A 356 -58.22 -3.52 -26.94
C GLY A 356 -58.12 -3.95 -28.39
N LYS A 357 -58.95 -4.93 -28.75
CA LYS A 357 -59.59 -5.18 -30.04
C LYS A 357 -58.95 -4.66 -31.33
N GLY A 358 -58.71 -5.61 -32.12
CA GLY A 358 -58.72 -5.87 -33.48
C GLY A 358 -59.70 -5.22 -34.44
N SER A 359 -59.53 -5.55 -35.65
CA SER A 359 -60.48 -5.61 -36.79
C SER A 359 -60.12 -4.68 -37.94
N SER A 360 -59.89 -5.36 -39.04
CA SER A 360 -60.21 -5.03 -40.47
C SER A 360 -59.59 -3.78 -41.10
N LYS A 361 -58.70 -3.90 -42.00
CA LYS A 361 -58.89 -4.14 -43.44
C LYS A 361 -57.56 -4.37 -44.12
#